data_c200e9537c3f6403234c3f8a04396f66
#
_entry.id   c200e9537c3f6403234c3f8a04396f66
#
_cell.length_a   1.000
_cell.length_b   1.000
_cell.length_c   1.000
_cell.angle_alpha   90.00
_cell.angle_beta   90.00
_cell.angle_gamma   90.00
#
_symmetry.space_group_name_H-M   'P 1'
#
loop_
_entity.id
_entity.type
_entity.pdbx_description
1 polymer ?
#
loop_
_entity_poly.entity_id
_entity_poly.type
_entity_poly.pdbx_seq_one_letter_code
_entity_poly.pdbx_strand_id
1 'polypeptide(L)'
;MCIRDRYVKGDDYRTINWKASARRHELMVNVYQDERSQQIYNVIDKGRIMQQAFRGMTLLDYAINASLVLSYVVMRKEDKAGLVTFNEHFDTFISASRQPGQMQALLENLYSQQTTFGETDFSSLCVHLNKRVNKRSLLVLYTNFSGIGSLNRQLAYLQQLNRQHRLLVIFFEDAALKEYVATPARDTEGYYRHVIAEKFVFEKRLIVSTLKQHGISSVLTTPENLSVDVINKYLEMKSRSQI
;
A
#
# COMPACT_ATOMS: atom_id res chain seq x y z
N MET A 1 -5.80 15.83 -17.96
CA MET A 1 -6.14 15.26 -19.28
C MET A 1 -7.22 16.11 -19.92
N CYS A 2 -7.08 16.51 -21.17
CA CYS A 2 -8.11 17.27 -21.89
C CYS A 2 -8.93 16.28 -22.72
N ILE A 3 -10.17 16.05 -22.32
CA ILE A 3 -11.12 15.21 -23.06
C ILE A 3 -11.95 16.15 -23.95
N ARG A 4 -12.13 15.79 -25.20
CA ARG A 4 -13.01 16.52 -26.11
C ARG A 4 -14.36 15.85 -26.10
N ASP A 5 -15.37 16.56 -25.62
CA ASP A 5 -16.74 16.07 -25.56
C ASP A 5 -17.67 16.97 -26.37
N ARG A 6 -18.89 16.50 -26.65
CA ARG A 6 -19.91 17.27 -27.35
C ARG A 6 -20.45 18.35 -26.40
N TYR A 7 -20.60 19.58 -26.92
CA TYR A 7 -21.24 20.66 -26.17
C TYR A 7 -22.67 20.31 -25.78
N VAL A 8 -22.99 20.49 -24.51
CA VAL A 8 -24.35 20.36 -23.98
C VAL A 8 -24.81 21.73 -23.49
N LYS A 9 -26.11 22.03 -23.66
CA LYS A 9 -26.68 23.33 -23.27
C LYS A 9 -26.50 23.51 -21.75
N GLY A 10 -25.65 24.46 -21.38
CA GLY A 10 -25.24 24.73 -19.99
C GLY A 10 -23.72 24.72 -19.78
N ASP A 11 -22.95 24.19 -20.74
CA ASP A 11 -21.51 24.28 -20.71
C ASP A 11 -20.99 25.71 -20.92
N ASP A 12 -19.86 26.07 -20.32
CA ASP A 12 -19.24 27.37 -20.47
C ASP A 12 -18.72 27.55 -21.92
N TYR A 13 -19.17 28.58 -22.60
CA TYR A 13 -18.76 28.92 -23.98
C TYR A 13 -17.24 29.07 -24.13
N ARG A 14 -16.52 29.43 -23.05
CA ARG A 14 -15.05 29.56 -23.04
C ARG A 14 -14.34 28.25 -23.23
N THR A 15 -15.01 27.12 -22.98
CA THR A 15 -14.45 25.78 -23.14
C THR A 15 -14.60 25.21 -24.55
N ILE A 16 -15.30 25.92 -25.46
CA ILE A 16 -15.51 25.48 -26.83
C ILE A 16 -14.20 25.40 -27.60
N ASN A 17 -13.92 24.25 -28.17
CA ASN A 17 -12.77 24.02 -29.05
C ASN A 17 -13.19 24.25 -30.51
N TRP A 18 -13.08 25.47 -30.97
CA TRP A 18 -13.48 25.89 -32.34
C TRP A 18 -12.79 25.08 -33.44
N LYS A 19 -11.51 24.69 -33.24
CA LYS A 19 -10.76 23.89 -34.18
C LYS A 19 -11.29 22.45 -34.29
N ALA A 20 -11.70 21.85 -33.19
CA ALA A 20 -12.30 20.54 -33.18
C ALA A 20 -13.74 20.58 -33.72
N SER A 21 -14.50 21.62 -33.36
CA SER A 21 -15.87 21.84 -33.84
C SER A 21 -15.94 21.99 -35.34
N ALA A 22 -15.05 22.77 -35.94
CA ALA A 22 -14.95 22.95 -37.39
C ALA A 22 -14.65 21.65 -38.15
N ARG A 23 -13.90 20.72 -37.54
CA ARG A 23 -13.58 19.43 -38.18
C ARG A 23 -14.72 18.40 -38.08
N ARG A 24 -15.54 18.48 -37.02
CA ARG A 24 -16.61 17.51 -36.77
C ARG A 24 -18.00 18.02 -37.13
N HIS A 25 -18.13 19.28 -37.52
CA HIS A 25 -19.40 19.97 -37.79
C HIS A 25 -20.38 19.93 -36.60
N GLU A 26 -19.87 19.75 -35.39
CA GLU A 26 -20.60 19.75 -34.11
C GLU A 26 -19.81 20.56 -33.09
N LEU A 27 -20.50 21.27 -32.19
CA LEU A 27 -19.83 22.00 -31.13
C LEU A 27 -19.14 21.04 -30.16
N MET A 28 -17.83 21.17 -30.04
CA MET A 28 -17.00 20.38 -29.15
C MET A 28 -16.43 21.24 -28.03
N VAL A 29 -16.46 20.73 -26.80
CA VAL A 29 -15.90 21.38 -25.61
C VAL A 29 -14.62 20.65 -25.14
N ASN A 30 -13.70 21.44 -24.59
CA ASN A 30 -12.57 20.90 -23.87
C ASN A 30 -13.00 20.70 -22.40
N VAL A 31 -13.24 19.48 -22.01
CA VAL A 31 -13.45 19.12 -20.60
C VAL A 31 -12.07 18.85 -20.00
N TYR A 32 -11.63 19.75 -19.12
CA TYR A 32 -10.40 19.56 -18.36
C TYR A 32 -10.72 18.69 -17.15
N GLN A 33 -10.37 17.42 -17.21
CA GLN A 33 -10.30 16.61 -16.01
C GLN A 33 -8.97 16.90 -15.31
N ASP A 34 -9.03 17.45 -14.11
CA ASP A 34 -7.88 17.55 -13.23
C ASP A 34 -7.43 16.13 -12.85
N GLU A 35 -6.52 15.57 -13.63
CA GLU A 35 -5.76 14.40 -13.21
C GLU A 35 -4.81 14.86 -12.10
N ARG A 36 -5.30 14.88 -10.88
CA ARG A 36 -4.48 15.17 -9.72
C ARG A 36 -3.50 14.03 -9.55
N SER A 37 -2.26 14.27 -9.96
CA SER A 37 -1.15 13.37 -9.68
C SER A 37 -1.02 13.16 -8.17
N GLN A 38 -1.37 11.98 -7.71
CA GLN A 38 -1.35 11.61 -6.30
C GLN A 38 0.08 11.25 -5.85
N GLN A 39 0.35 11.44 -4.55
CA GLN A 39 1.61 11.00 -3.95
C GLN A 39 1.38 9.64 -3.27
N ILE A 40 2.14 8.63 -3.68
CA ILE A 40 2.09 7.30 -3.13
C ILE A 40 3.45 6.97 -2.51
N TYR A 41 3.47 6.66 -1.23
CA TYR A 41 4.67 6.26 -0.52
C TYR A 41 4.57 4.78 -0.17
N ASN A 42 5.54 3.99 -0.64
CA ASN A 42 5.77 2.66 -0.12
C ASN A 42 6.51 2.78 1.20
N VAL A 43 5.91 2.32 2.28
CA VAL A 43 6.46 2.35 3.64
C VAL A 43 6.77 0.92 4.03
N ILE A 44 8.05 0.57 4.15
CA ILE A 44 8.51 -0.80 4.38
C ILE A 44 9.05 -0.92 5.80
N ASP A 45 8.40 -1.78 6.58
CA ASP A 45 8.87 -2.21 7.89
C ASP A 45 10.03 -3.21 7.70
N LYS A 46 11.18 -2.91 8.32
CA LYS A 46 12.36 -3.78 8.32
C LYS A 46 12.59 -4.47 9.66
N GLY A 47 11.57 -4.49 10.52
CA GLY A 47 11.64 -5.08 11.84
C GLY A 47 11.61 -6.61 11.84
N ARG A 48 11.78 -7.18 13.03
CA ARG A 48 11.92 -8.63 13.27
C ARG A 48 10.79 -9.47 12.68
N ILE A 49 9.58 -8.96 12.64
CA ILE A 49 8.41 -9.67 12.11
C ILE A 49 8.52 -9.92 10.59
N MET A 50 9.29 -9.11 9.88
CA MET A 50 9.52 -9.26 8.44
C MET A 50 10.65 -10.23 8.08
N GLN A 51 11.36 -10.77 9.09
CA GLN A 51 12.41 -11.77 8.91
C GLN A 51 11.88 -13.16 8.54
N GLN A 52 10.59 -13.43 8.82
CA GLN A 52 9.99 -14.73 8.52
C GLN A 52 10.26 -15.13 7.07
N ALA A 53 10.83 -16.33 6.89
CA ALA A 53 11.13 -16.86 5.57
C ALA A 53 9.91 -17.60 4.98
N PHE A 54 9.70 -17.41 3.69
CA PHE A 54 8.73 -18.13 2.90
C PHE A 54 9.39 -18.51 1.56
N ARG A 55 9.45 -19.82 1.25
CA ARG A 55 10.08 -20.36 0.02
C ARG A 55 11.48 -19.79 -0.28
N GLY A 56 12.29 -19.65 0.73
CA GLY A 56 13.70 -19.23 0.59
C GLY A 56 13.92 -17.71 0.52
N MET A 57 12.87 -16.89 0.58
CA MET A 57 12.93 -15.43 0.66
C MET A 57 12.27 -14.94 1.95
N THR A 58 12.71 -13.82 2.47
CA THR A 58 12.05 -13.18 3.64
C THR A 58 10.79 -12.42 3.22
N LEU A 59 9.87 -12.18 4.16
CA LEU A 59 8.72 -11.30 3.90
C LEU A 59 9.17 -9.90 3.48
N LEU A 60 10.34 -9.46 3.97
CA LEU A 60 10.95 -8.20 3.56
C LEU A 60 11.29 -8.20 2.06
N ASP A 61 11.89 -9.28 1.55
CA ASP A 61 12.22 -9.40 0.12
C ASP A 61 10.96 -9.35 -0.75
N TYR A 62 9.89 -10.01 -0.33
CA TYR A 62 8.60 -9.92 -1.01
C TYR A 62 8.03 -8.50 -0.99
N ALA A 63 8.13 -7.80 0.15
CA ALA A 63 7.67 -6.41 0.27
C ALA A 63 8.50 -5.46 -0.62
N ILE A 64 9.82 -5.65 -0.70
CA ILE A 64 10.71 -4.90 -1.59
C ILE A 64 10.28 -5.10 -3.05
N ASN A 65 10.12 -6.34 -3.48
CA ASN A 65 9.70 -6.65 -4.84
C ASN A 65 8.32 -6.05 -5.17
N ALA A 66 7.34 -6.21 -4.29
CA ALA A 66 6.00 -5.66 -4.50
C ALA A 66 6.01 -4.12 -4.53
N SER A 67 6.83 -3.47 -3.69
CA SER A 67 6.96 -2.01 -3.66
C SER A 67 7.58 -1.47 -4.95
N LEU A 68 8.55 -2.16 -5.55
CA LEU A 68 9.13 -1.81 -6.85
C LEU A 68 8.09 -1.93 -7.97
N VAL A 69 7.35 -3.04 -8.01
CA VAL A 69 6.31 -3.25 -9.02
C VAL A 69 5.19 -2.22 -8.86
N LEU A 70 4.74 -1.94 -7.63
CA LEU A 70 3.75 -0.90 -7.38
C LEU A 70 4.26 0.48 -7.82
N SER A 71 5.51 0.83 -7.48
CA SER A 71 6.11 2.11 -7.89
C SER A 71 6.13 2.28 -9.41
N TYR A 72 6.46 1.22 -10.13
CA TYR A 72 6.43 1.21 -11.59
C TYR A 72 5.00 1.45 -12.13
N VAL A 73 4.00 0.75 -11.59
CA VAL A 73 2.59 0.92 -11.99
C VAL A 73 2.08 2.34 -11.67
N VAL A 74 2.41 2.85 -10.47
CA VAL A 74 2.07 4.21 -10.01
C VAL A 74 2.61 5.25 -10.98
N MET A 75 3.88 5.16 -11.35
CA MET A 75 4.51 6.10 -12.29
C MET A 75 3.93 6.01 -13.71
N ARG A 76 3.58 4.80 -14.15
CA ARG A 76 2.86 4.57 -15.44
C ARG A 76 1.46 5.17 -15.44
N LYS A 77 0.82 5.29 -14.27
CA LYS A 77 -0.48 5.95 -14.08
C LYS A 77 -0.36 7.44 -13.78
N GLU A 78 0.81 8.03 -14.06
CA GLU A 78 1.12 9.45 -13.89
C GLU A 78 1.07 9.96 -12.44
N ASP A 79 1.04 9.06 -11.46
CA ASP A 79 1.19 9.37 -10.04
C ASP A 79 2.66 9.45 -9.64
N LYS A 80 2.93 9.97 -8.44
CA LYS A 80 4.26 10.15 -7.89
C LYS A 80 4.57 9.03 -6.92
N ALA A 81 5.66 8.32 -7.13
CA ALA A 81 6.11 7.24 -6.25
C ALA A 81 7.22 7.72 -5.32
N GLY A 82 7.11 7.41 -4.03
CA GLY A 82 8.11 7.63 -2.99
C GLY A 82 8.37 6.36 -2.18
N LEU A 83 9.41 6.39 -1.36
CA LEU A 83 9.82 5.28 -0.53
C LEU A 83 10.15 5.75 0.87
N VAL A 84 9.76 4.93 1.84
CA VAL A 84 10.14 5.06 3.25
C VAL A 84 10.52 3.69 3.76
N THR A 85 11.66 3.56 4.43
CA THR A 85 12.00 2.35 5.17
C THR A 85 12.27 2.70 6.63
N PHE A 86 11.89 1.82 7.54
CA PHE A 86 12.03 2.05 8.97
C PHE A 86 12.16 0.74 9.76
N ASN A 87 12.80 0.82 10.89
CA ASN A 87 12.86 -0.22 11.93
C ASN A 87 12.84 0.45 13.32
N GLU A 88 13.85 0.31 14.14
CA GLU A 88 14.06 1.10 15.39
C GLU A 88 14.22 2.58 15.09
N HIS A 89 14.73 2.90 13.90
CA HIS A 89 14.97 4.26 13.43
C HIS A 89 14.29 4.47 12.09
N PHE A 90 14.00 5.73 11.79
CA PHE A 90 13.59 6.15 10.45
C PHE A 90 14.85 6.15 9.56
N ASP A 91 14.90 5.25 8.59
CA ASP A 91 16.11 4.96 7.84
C ASP A 91 16.15 5.70 6.50
N THR A 92 15.44 5.22 5.51
CA THR A 92 15.45 5.81 4.16
C THR A 92 14.18 6.62 3.91
N PHE A 93 14.33 7.79 3.27
CA PHE A 93 13.22 8.58 2.76
C PHE A 93 13.52 9.11 1.36
N ILE A 94 12.72 8.68 0.39
CA ILE A 94 12.74 9.23 -0.97
C ILE A 94 11.41 9.90 -1.21
N SER A 95 11.45 11.22 -1.46
CA SER A 95 10.23 11.99 -1.72
C SER A 95 9.51 11.51 -2.97
N ALA A 96 8.17 11.54 -2.93
CA ALA A 96 7.36 11.11 -4.05
C ALA A 96 7.56 12.03 -5.27
N SER A 97 8.04 11.46 -6.36
CA SER A 97 8.33 12.15 -7.62
C SER A 97 7.95 11.30 -8.83
N ARG A 98 7.85 11.94 -9.98
CA ARG A 98 7.65 11.32 -11.29
C ARG A 98 8.77 11.69 -12.27
N GLN A 99 9.82 12.33 -11.78
CA GLN A 99 10.92 12.78 -12.63
C GLN A 99 11.71 11.60 -13.22
N PRO A 100 12.34 11.78 -14.38
CA PRO A 100 13.29 10.80 -14.92
C PRO A 100 14.34 10.45 -13.86
N GLY A 101 14.66 9.16 -13.72
CA GLY A 101 15.60 8.67 -12.69
C GLY A 101 14.95 8.27 -11.36
N GLN A 102 13.70 8.64 -11.08
CA GLN A 102 13.04 8.26 -9.82
C GLN A 102 12.99 6.74 -9.61
N MET A 103 12.64 5.98 -10.66
CA MET A 103 12.59 4.52 -10.57
C MET A 103 13.96 3.91 -10.28
N GLN A 104 15.01 4.47 -10.88
CA GLN A 104 16.39 4.05 -10.64
C GLN A 104 16.80 4.33 -9.19
N ALA A 105 16.48 5.51 -8.65
CA ALA A 105 16.75 5.85 -7.27
C ALA A 105 16.01 4.93 -6.28
N LEU A 106 14.75 4.57 -6.55
CA LEU A 106 13.99 3.61 -5.74
C LEU A 106 14.64 2.23 -5.77
N LEU A 107 15.03 1.75 -6.95
CA LEU A 107 15.67 0.45 -7.13
C LEU A 107 17.02 0.36 -6.41
N GLU A 108 17.89 1.34 -6.57
CA GLU A 108 19.22 1.37 -5.93
C GLU A 108 19.10 1.40 -4.41
N ASN A 109 18.19 2.21 -3.88
CA ASN A 109 17.97 2.27 -2.43
C ASN A 109 17.36 0.99 -1.88
N LEU A 110 16.44 0.33 -2.59
CA LEU A 110 15.85 -0.93 -2.15
C LEU A 110 16.81 -2.11 -2.28
N TYR A 111 17.66 -2.12 -3.30
CA TYR A 111 18.66 -3.15 -3.47
C TYR A 111 19.73 -3.11 -2.38
N SER A 112 20.10 -1.93 -1.92
CA SER A 112 21.13 -1.72 -0.88
C SER A 112 20.61 -1.90 0.55
N GLN A 113 19.30 -2.23 0.74
CA GLN A 113 18.72 -2.35 2.08
C GLN A 113 19.36 -3.50 2.87
N GLN A 114 19.89 -3.14 4.01
CA GLN A 114 20.34 -4.09 5.04
C GLN A 114 19.51 -3.86 6.31
N THR A 115 19.28 -4.92 7.06
CA THR A 115 18.55 -4.83 8.32
C THR A 115 19.13 -5.78 9.36
N THR A 116 19.10 -5.34 10.60
CA THR A 116 19.41 -6.15 11.78
C THR A 116 18.17 -6.85 12.33
N PHE A 117 17.01 -6.63 11.70
CA PHE A 117 15.71 -7.11 12.16
C PHE A 117 15.42 -6.78 13.64
N GLY A 118 15.72 -5.54 14.04
CA GLY A 118 15.39 -5.01 15.36
C GLY A 118 13.89 -4.81 15.57
N GLU A 119 13.50 -4.22 16.69
CA GLU A 119 12.12 -3.87 16.96
C GLU A 119 11.68 -2.67 16.11
N THR A 120 10.40 -2.60 15.77
CA THR A 120 9.85 -1.55 14.91
C THR A 120 9.27 -0.42 15.75
N ASP A 121 9.71 0.82 15.50
CA ASP A 121 9.20 2.04 16.16
C ASP A 121 8.22 2.82 15.26
N PHE A 122 6.93 2.60 15.45
CA PHE A 122 5.86 3.34 14.75
C PHE A 122 5.73 4.80 15.23
N SER A 123 6.19 5.12 16.44
CA SER A 123 6.19 6.50 16.94
C SER A 123 7.17 7.35 16.13
N SER A 124 8.40 6.86 15.95
CA SER A 124 9.42 7.48 15.12
C SER A 124 8.92 7.66 13.67
N LEU A 125 8.31 6.63 13.10
CA LEU A 125 7.70 6.69 11.76
C LEU A 125 6.70 7.85 11.65
N CYS A 126 5.75 7.95 12.59
CA CYS A 126 4.73 9.00 12.59
C CYS A 126 5.34 10.40 12.65
N VAL A 127 6.30 10.63 13.55
CA VAL A 127 6.96 11.93 13.71
C VAL A 127 7.68 12.34 12.43
N HIS A 128 8.41 11.42 11.81
CA HIS A 128 9.19 11.71 10.61
C HIS A 128 8.32 11.90 9.36
N LEU A 129 7.27 11.10 9.20
CA LEU A 129 6.31 11.27 8.10
C LEU A 129 5.59 12.61 8.18
N ASN A 130 5.08 12.97 9.37
CA ASN A 130 4.39 14.24 9.58
C ASN A 130 5.25 15.47 9.27
N LYS A 131 6.56 15.38 9.48
CA LYS A 131 7.50 16.47 9.15
C LYS A 131 7.84 16.56 7.67
N ARG A 132 7.86 15.43 6.94
CA ARG A 132 8.37 15.36 5.58
C ARG A 132 7.29 15.29 4.51
N VAL A 133 6.10 14.77 4.85
CA VAL A 133 4.98 14.61 3.93
C VAL A 133 3.86 15.58 4.30
N ASN A 134 3.86 16.75 3.68
CA ASN A 134 2.91 17.83 4.01
C ASN A 134 1.59 17.71 3.23
N LYS A 135 1.55 16.92 2.15
CA LYS A 135 0.34 16.73 1.34
C LYS A 135 -0.30 15.40 1.69
N ARG A 136 -1.64 15.38 1.71
CA ARG A 136 -2.38 14.14 1.85
C ARG A 136 -1.95 13.16 0.76
N SER A 137 -1.48 11.99 1.14
CA SER A 137 -0.86 10.99 0.28
C SER A 137 -1.41 9.61 0.59
N LEU A 138 -1.26 8.66 -0.32
CA LEU A 138 -1.47 7.25 -0.02
C LEU A 138 -0.18 6.68 0.61
N LEU A 139 -0.29 6.14 1.79
CA LEU A 139 0.77 5.40 2.47
C LEU A 139 0.47 3.90 2.36
N VAL A 140 1.29 3.17 1.64
CA VAL A 140 1.20 1.71 1.50
C VAL A 140 2.20 1.09 2.45
N LEU A 141 1.71 0.67 3.62
CA LEU A 141 2.53 0.13 4.70
C LEU A 141 2.63 -1.39 4.58
N TYR A 142 3.84 -1.87 4.31
CA TYR A 142 4.19 -3.29 4.33
C TYR A 142 4.74 -3.65 5.70
N THR A 143 3.99 -4.41 6.46
CA THR A 143 4.36 -4.87 7.81
C THR A 143 3.78 -6.26 8.07
N ASN A 144 3.94 -6.77 9.27
CA ASN A 144 3.24 -7.98 9.71
C ASN A 144 2.85 -7.82 11.19
N PHE A 145 1.89 -8.61 11.64
CA PHE A 145 1.45 -8.65 13.03
C PHE A 145 1.45 -10.10 13.52
N SER A 146 2.06 -10.35 14.67
CA SER A 146 2.05 -11.68 15.28
C SER A 146 0.68 -12.07 15.84
N GLY A 147 -0.16 -11.08 16.16
CA GLY A 147 -1.50 -11.26 16.68
C GLY A 147 -2.16 -9.94 17.03
N ILE A 148 -3.38 -9.99 17.56
CA ILE A 148 -4.18 -8.80 17.90
C ILE A 148 -3.50 -7.89 18.93
N GLY A 149 -2.77 -8.46 19.89
CA GLY A 149 -2.03 -7.68 20.88
C GLY A 149 -0.91 -6.82 20.26
N SER A 150 -0.27 -7.32 19.21
CA SER A 150 0.73 -6.58 18.43
C SER A 150 0.09 -5.40 17.70
N LEU A 151 -1.07 -5.62 17.05
CA LEU A 151 -1.83 -4.54 16.42
C LEU A 151 -2.25 -3.46 17.44
N ASN A 152 -2.82 -3.86 18.58
CA ASN A 152 -3.36 -2.91 19.56
C ASN A 152 -2.31 -1.92 20.08
N ARG A 153 -1.05 -2.35 20.25
CA ARG A 153 0.05 -1.46 20.65
C ARG A 153 0.35 -0.39 19.60
N GLN A 154 0.10 -0.67 18.33
CA GLN A 154 0.46 0.20 17.22
C GLN A 154 -0.75 0.96 16.64
N LEU A 155 -1.97 0.56 17.03
CA LEU A 155 -3.22 1.07 16.46
C LEU A 155 -3.36 2.59 16.56
N ALA A 156 -2.95 3.19 17.65
CA ALA A 156 -3.00 4.64 17.85
C ALA A 156 -2.16 5.39 16.80
N TYR A 157 -0.97 4.89 16.49
CA TYR A 157 -0.08 5.45 15.47
C TYR A 157 -0.65 5.27 14.05
N LEU A 158 -1.21 4.08 13.76
CA LEU A 158 -1.88 3.82 12.47
C LEU A 158 -3.09 4.72 12.27
N GLN A 159 -3.88 4.97 13.32
CA GLN A 159 -4.99 5.92 13.28
C GLN A 159 -4.52 7.35 13.04
N GLN A 160 -3.43 7.77 13.69
CA GLN A 160 -2.84 9.09 13.48
C GLN A 160 -2.40 9.28 12.03
N LEU A 161 -1.71 8.31 11.44
CA LEU A 161 -1.32 8.33 10.03
C LEU A 161 -2.53 8.37 9.11
N ASN A 162 -3.58 7.60 9.40
CA ASN A 162 -4.79 7.55 8.57
C ASN A 162 -5.64 8.84 8.62
N ARG A 163 -5.51 9.65 9.68
CA ARG A 163 -6.17 10.98 9.76
C ARG A 163 -5.53 11.98 8.81
N GLN A 164 -4.21 11.96 8.69
CA GLN A 164 -3.46 12.92 7.88
C GLN A 164 -3.31 12.48 6.42
N HIS A 165 -3.17 11.19 6.21
CA HIS A 165 -2.96 10.54 4.93
C HIS A 165 -4.04 9.49 4.70
N ARG A 166 -3.99 8.79 3.58
CA ARG A 166 -4.76 7.57 3.36
C ARG A 166 -3.83 6.38 3.62
N LEU A 167 -4.16 5.55 4.60
CA LEU A 167 -3.34 4.40 4.97
C LEU A 167 -3.90 3.11 4.36
N LEU A 168 -3.04 2.36 3.69
CA LEU A 168 -3.26 0.98 3.25
C LEU A 168 -2.26 0.09 3.96
N VAL A 169 -2.72 -0.75 4.87
CA VAL A 169 -1.88 -1.70 5.61
C VAL A 169 -1.88 -3.04 4.90
N ILE A 170 -0.71 -3.55 4.59
CA ILE A 170 -0.51 -4.84 3.94
C ILE A 170 0.24 -5.73 4.92
N PHE A 171 -0.31 -6.92 5.17
CA PHE A 171 0.30 -7.89 6.04
C PHE A 171 0.03 -9.32 5.56
N PHE A 172 0.81 -10.25 6.07
CA PHE A 172 0.92 -11.56 5.48
C PHE A 172 0.10 -12.61 6.23
N GLU A 173 -0.53 -13.47 5.45
CA GLU A 173 -1.15 -14.71 5.88
C GLU A 173 -0.09 -15.84 5.75
N ASP A 174 -0.05 -16.72 6.73
CA ASP A 174 0.80 -17.90 6.67
C ASP A 174 0.08 -19.00 5.90
N ALA A 175 0.52 -19.24 4.67
CA ALA A 175 -0.09 -20.22 3.79
C ALA A 175 0.07 -21.66 4.33
N ALA A 176 1.24 -21.96 4.94
CA ALA A 176 1.48 -23.28 5.52
C ALA A 176 0.57 -23.57 6.72
N LEU A 177 0.34 -22.54 7.55
CA LEU A 177 -0.58 -22.64 8.68
C LEU A 177 -2.02 -22.87 8.23
N LYS A 178 -2.44 -22.21 7.16
CA LYS A 178 -3.78 -22.35 6.58
C LYS A 178 -4.00 -23.75 5.98
N GLU A 179 -3.00 -24.28 5.29
CA GLU A 179 -3.03 -25.62 4.74
C GLU A 179 -3.05 -26.68 5.88
N TYR A 180 -2.28 -26.44 6.94
CA TYR A 180 -2.29 -27.30 8.13
C TYR A 180 -3.67 -27.36 8.79
N VAL A 181 -4.34 -26.22 8.93
CA VAL A 181 -5.71 -26.14 9.47
C VAL A 181 -6.74 -26.86 8.58
N ALA A 182 -6.51 -26.93 7.28
CA ALA A 182 -7.39 -27.65 6.36
C ALA A 182 -7.23 -29.19 6.45
N THR A 183 -6.14 -29.68 7.07
CA THR A 183 -5.84 -31.11 7.18
C THR A 183 -6.36 -31.66 8.52
N PRO A 184 -7.18 -32.71 8.55
CA PRO A 184 -7.73 -33.24 9.79
C PRO A 184 -6.64 -33.81 10.69
N ALA A 185 -6.70 -33.53 12.00
CA ALA A 185 -5.79 -34.06 12.99
C ALA A 185 -6.07 -35.58 13.20
N ARG A 186 -5.01 -36.38 13.38
CA ARG A 186 -5.10 -37.85 13.54
C ARG A 186 -4.81 -38.33 14.95
N ASP A 187 -4.19 -37.50 15.79
CA ASP A 187 -3.80 -37.80 17.15
C ASP A 187 -4.09 -36.64 18.11
N THR A 188 -3.98 -36.88 19.40
CA THR A 188 -4.26 -35.86 20.43
C THR A 188 -3.32 -34.68 20.34
N GLU A 189 -2.04 -34.90 20.07
CA GLU A 189 -1.05 -33.81 19.90
C GLU A 189 -1.34 -32.97 18.66
N GLY A 190 -1.68 -33.61 17.53
CA GLY A 190 -2.11 -32.97 16.31
C GLY A 190 -3.36 -32.11 16.53
N TYR A 191 -4.30 -32.56 17.36
CA TYR A 191 -5.49 -31.81 17.70
C TYR A 191 -5.15 -30.51 18.46
N TYR A 192 -4.25 -30.56 19.44
CA TYR A 192 -3.78 -29.37 20.14
C TYR A 192 -3.09 -28.36 19.18
N ARG A 193 -2.21 -28.85 18.33
CA ARG A 193 -1.54 -28.04 17.33
C ARG A 193 -2.55 -27.42 16.36
N HIS A 194 -3.59 -28.15 15.98
CA HIS A 194 -4.64 -27.68 15.09
C HIS A 194 -5.43 -26.51 15.71
N VAL A 195 -5.86 -26.64 16.97
CA VAL A 195 -6.56 -25.58 17.71
C VAL A 195 -5.71 -24.30 17.81
N ILE A 196 -4.39 -24.45 18.07
CA ILE A 196 -3.47 -23.32 18.10
C ILE A 196 -3.36 -22.67 16.71
N ALA A 197 -3.24 -23.46 15.65
CA ALA A 197 -3.16 -22.97 14.28
C ALA A 197 -4.45 -22.23 13.86
N GLU A 198 -5.62 -22.79 14.18
CA GLU A 198 -6.91 -22.12 13.95
C GLU A 198 -6.99 -20.78 14.66
N LYS A 199 -6.50 -20.68 15.91
CA LYS A 199 -6.45 -19.43 16.65
C LYS A 199 -5.62 -18.37 15.91
N PHE A 200 -4.44 -18.72 15.40
CA PHE A 200 -3.60 -17.77 14.65
C PHE A 200 -4.27 -17.30 13.36
N VAL A 201 -4.90 -18.21 12.61
CA VAL A 201 -5.66 -17.84 11.40
C VAL A 201 -6.83 -16.92 11.75
N PHE A 202 -7.55 -17.21 12.83
CA PHE A 202 -8.64 -16.38 13.33
C PHE A 202 -8.15 -14.97 13.74
N GLU A 203 -7.04 -14.90 14.47
CA GLU A 203 -6.46 -13.61 14.89
C GLU A 203 -6.09 -12.72 13.70
N LYS A 204 -5.58 -13.27 12.59
CA LYS A 204 -5.32 -12.51 11.36
C LYS A 204 -6.60 -11.89 10.78
N ARG A 205 -7.71 -12.65 10.78
CA ARG A 205 -9.02 -12.12 10.34
C ARG A 205 -9.56 -11.05 11.28
N LEU A 206 -9.35 -11.22 12.58
CA LEU A 206 -9.73 -10.23 13.59
C LEU A 206 -8.96 -8.91 13.38
N ILE A 207 -7.67 -8.97 13.05
CA ILE A 207 -6.87 -7.81 12.69
C ILE A 207 -7.48 -7.05 11.50
N VAL A 208 -7.88 -7.74 10.43
CA VAL A 208 -8.56 -7.13 9.26
C VAL A 208 -9.83 -6.40 9.71
N SER A 209 -10.66 -7.07 10.52
CA SER A 209 -11.91 -6.49 11.02
C SER A 209 -11.67 -5.25 11.88
N THR A 210 -10.68 -5.31 12.79
CA THR A 210 -10.32 -4.19 13.68
C THR A 210 -9.81 -3.00 12.87
N LEU A 211 -8.92 -3.19 11.91
CA LEU A 211 -8.44 -2.11 11.04
C LEU A 211 -9.60 -1.46 10.26
N LYS A 212 -10.51 -2.28 9.72
CA LYS A 212 -11.70 -1.80 9.01
C LYS A 212 -12.63 -0.97 9.91
N GLN A 213 -12.86 -1.39 11.15
CA GLN A 213 -13.66 -0.63 12.14
C GLN A 213 -13.09 0.75 12.41
N HIS A 214 -11.76 0.89 12.34
CA HIS A 214 -11.07 2.18 12.49
C HIS A 214 -10.89 2.94 11.16
N GLY A 215 -11.55 2.51 10.09
CA GLY A 215 -11.48 3.17 8.78
C GLY A 215 -10.15 3.03 8.06
N ILE A 216 -9.30 2.09 8.49
CA ILE A 216 -8.01 1.80 7.87
C ILE A 216 -8.19 0.69 6.83
N SER A 217 -7.79 0.96 5.59
CA SER A 217 -7.81 -0.05 4.54
C SER A 217 -6.70 -1.07 4.79
N SER A 218 -7.01 -2.36 4.62
CA SER A 218 -6.01 -3.41 4.79
C SER A 218 -6.14 -4.50 3.73
N VAL A 219 -5.04 -5.17 3.47
CA VAL A 219 -4.92 -6.35 2.60
C VAL A 219 -4.18 -7.43 3.38
N LEU A 220 -4.84 -8.56 3.58
CA LEU A 220 -4.23 -9.79 4.09
C LEU A 220 -3.98 -10.70 2.88
N THR A 221 -2.73 -11.02 2.61
CA THR A 221 -2.34 -11.76 1.40
C THR A 221 -1.21 -12.75 1.67
N THR A 222 -1.10 -13.76 0.82
CA THR A 222 0.10 -14.63 0.81
C THR A 222 1.27 -13.90 0.14
N PRO A 223 2.52 -14.22 0.50
CA PRO A 223 3.70 -13.59 -0.12
C PRO A 223 3.71 -13.68 -1.65
N GLU A 224 3.22 -14.78 -2.22
CA GLU A 224 3.17 -15.01 -3.67
C GLU A 224 2.23 -14.05 -4.40
N ASN A 225 1.07 -13.76 -3.81
CA ASN A 225 0.03 -12.92 -4.42
C ASN A 225 0.21 -11.43 -4.08
N LEU A 226 1.19 -11.09 -3.25
CA LEU A 226 1.39 -9.75 -2.72
C LEU A 226 1.36 -8.67 -3.79
N SER A 227 2.15 -8.81 -4.83
CA SER A 227 2.26 -7.79 -5.89
C SER A 227 0.94 -7.56 -6.62
N VAL A 228 0.21 -8.64 -6.90
CA VAL A 228 -1.08 -8.57 -7.61
C VAL A 228 -2.14 -7.91 -6.73
N ASP A 229 -2.25 -8.35 -5.48
CA ASP A 229 -3.26 -7.85 -4.54
C ASP A 229 -3.05 -6.36 -4.22
N VAL A 230 -1.80 -5.94 -4.05
CA VAL A 230 -1.45 -4.54 -3.80
C VAL A 230 -1.80 -3.65 -4.99
N ILE A 231 -1.46 -4.08 -6.21
CA ILE A 231 -1.79 -3.33 -7.42
C ILE A 231 -3.30 -3.23 -7.59
N ASN A 232 -4.02 -4.34 -7.43
CA ASN A 232 -5.48 -4.34 -7.54
C ASN A 232 -6.11 -3.40 -6.51
N LYS A 233 -5.61 -3.41 -5.27
CA LYS A 233 -6.11 -2.53 -4.22
C LYS A 233 -5.81 -1.05 -4.51
N TYR A 234 -4.63 -0.74 -5.01
CA TYR A 234 -4.30 0.62 -5.44
C TYR A 234 -5.23 1.09 -6.57
N LEU A 235 -5.44 0.26 -7.60
CA LEU A 235 -6.33 0.60 -8.72
C LEU A 235 -7.79 0.78 -8.27
N GLU A 236 -8.27 -0.08 -7.35
CA GLU A 236 -9.59 0.06 -6.73
C GLU A 236 -9.71 1.40 -5.99
N MET A 237 -8.73 1.75 -5.16
CA MET A 237 -8.75 3.00 -4.39
C MET A 237 -8.70 4.22 -5.32
N LYS A 238 -7.92 4.16 -6.39
CA LYS A 238 -7.82 5.22 -7.40
C LYS A 238 -9.14 5.38 -8.16
N SER A 239 -9.76 4.29 -8.61
CA SER A 239 -11.04 4.34 -9.34
C SER A 239 -12.20 4.90 -8.49
N ARG A 240 -12.15 4.68 -7.17
CA ARG A 240 -13.14 5.20 -6.21
C ARG A 240 -12.83 6.62 -5.72
N SER A 241 -11.82 7.29 -6.25
CA SER A 241 -11.36 8.62 -5.81
C SER A 241 -11.11 8.69 -4.30
N GLN A 242 -10.58 7.62 -3.72
CA GLN A 242 -10.25 7.53 -2.30
C GLN A 242 -8.83 8.03 -1.97
N ILE A 243 -8.08 8.35 -3.01
CA ILE A 243 -6.70 8.84 -2.94
C ILE A 243 -6.66 10.27 -3.48
#